data_4341301bc91296c9b447bdaf4aa64ba1
#
_entry.id   4341301bc91296c9b447bdaf4aa64ba1
#
_cell.length_a   1.000
_cell.length_b   1.000
_cell.length_c   1.000
_cell.angle_alpha   90.00
_cell.angle_beta   90.00
_cell.angle_gamma   90.00
#
_symmetry.space_group_name_H-M   'P 1'
#
loop_
_entity.id
_entity.type
_entity.pdbx_description
1 polymer ?
#
loop_
_entity_poly.entity_id
_entity_poly.type
_entity_poly.pdbx_seq_one_letter_code
_entity_poly.pdbx_strand_id
1 'polypeptide(L)'
;MIEFKDVSFQYEQGSSKGKIENINLTIHDGEVVLICGESGCGKTTLTRLINGLIPHYYEGTLTGQTIVEGIDVKNVSLYALSGVVGSVFQNPRTQFFTVDTTSEIAFGCENLAISADEINLRIEKTAGALKIEDLLNRSLFALSGGEKQKIACASVSAMEPDIFVLDEPSSN
;
A
#
# COMPACT_ATOMS: atom_id res chain seq x y z
N MET A 1 2.11 -2.54 -14.65
CA MET A 1 1.52 -1.34 -15.33
C MET A 1 0.21 -0.93 -14.65
N ILE A 2 -0.05 0.38 -14.48
CA ILE A 2 -1.31 0.93 -13.94
C ILE A 2 -1.95 1.84 -14.99
N GLU A 3 -3.26 1.69 -15.21
CA GLU A 3 -4.02 2.55 -16.14
C GLU A 3 -5.29 3.08 -15.48
N PHE A 4 -5.49 4.38 -15.56
CA PHE A 4 -6.76 5.05 -15.25
C PHE A 4 -7.40 5.48 -16.58
N LYS A 5 -8.64 5.05 -16.84
CA LYS A 5 -9.42 5.35 -18.06
C LYS A 5 -10.70 6.08 -17.67
N ASP A 6 -10.71 7.40 -17.88
CA ASP A 6 -11.83 8.31 -17.57
C ASP A 6 -12.38 8.15 -16.15
N VAL A 7 -11.46 7.95 -15.19
CA VAL A 7 -11.81 7.65 -13.80
C VAL A 7 -12.29 8.90 -13.09
N SER A 8 -13.50 8.81 -12.54
CA SER A 8 -14.02 9.80 -11.60
C SER A 8 -14.56 9.08 -10.36
N PHE A 9 -14.34 9.67 -9.20
CA PHE A 9 -14.82 9.12 -7.93
C PHE A 9 -15.28 10.23 -6.99
N GLN A 10 -16.40 9.99 -6.31
CA GLN A 10 -16.95 10.86 -5.27
C GLN A 10 -17.42 10.01 -4.11
N TYR A 11 -16.92 10.30 -2.90
CA TYR A 11 -17.37 9.64 -1.66
C TYR A 11 -18.84 9.95 -1.37
N GLU A 12 -19.61 8.95 -0.88
CA GLU A 12 -21.03 9.17 -0.49
C GLU A 12 -21.18 10.12 0.69
N GLN A 13 -20.30 9.99 1.68
CA GLN A 13 -20.30 10.85 2.87
C GLN A 13 -19.14 11.85 2.76
N GLY A 14 -19.44 13.09 2.40
CA GLY A 14 -18.41 14.12 2.37
C GLY A 14 -18.82 15.39 1.62
N SER A 15 -18.18 16.49 2.01
CA SER A 15 -18.21 17.72 1.25
C SER A 15 -17.60 17.52 -0.14
N SER A 16 -17.89 18.41 -1.08
CA SER A 16 -17.32 18.47 -2.44
C SER A 16 -15.78 18.36 -2.55
N LYS A 17 -15.08 18.34 -1.41
CA LYS A 17 -13.60 18.22 -1.31
C LYS A 17 -13.06 16.78 -1.46
N GLY A 18 -13.89 15.76 -1.60
CA GLY A 18 -13.47 14.37 -1.77
C GLY A 18 -13.72 13.83 -3.18
N LYS A 19 -13.60 14.66 -4.22
CA LYS A 19 -13.90 14.29 -5.60
C LYS A 19 -12.64 14.32 -6.46
N ILE A 20 -12.50 13.32 -7.32
CA ILE A 20 -11.58 13.34 -8.46
C ILE A 20 -12.39 13.15 -9.75
N GLU A 21 -11.96 13.77 -10.84
CA GLU A 21 -12.72 13.77 -12.09
C GLU A 21 -11.82 13.57 -13.31
N ASN A 22 -12.29 12.73 -14.23
CA ASN A 22 -11.70 12.53 -15.54
C ASN A 22 -10.20 12.22 -15.52
N ILE A 23 -9.77 11.36 -14.57
CA ILE A 23 -8.39 10.94 -14.49
C ILE A 23 -8.09 9.98 -15.65
N ASN A 24 -7.14 10.38 -16.47
CA ASN A 24 -6.55 9.57 -17.53
C ASN A 24 -5.02 9.57 -17.30
N LEU A 25 -4.49 8.43 -16.89
CA LEU A 25 -3.08 8.30 -16.53
C LEU A 25 -2.64 6.86 -16.80
N THR A 26 -1.47 6.70 -17.38
CA THR A 26 -0.79 5.40 -17.47
C THR A 26 0.56 5.49 -16.78
N ILE A 27 0.84 4.52 -15.91
CA ILE A 27 2.14 4.33 -15.25
C ILE A 27 2.70 3.01 -15.78
N HIS A 28 3.84 3.06 -16.44
CA HIS A 28 4.48 1.90 -17.04
C HIS A 28 5.33 1.13 -16.03
N ASP A 29 5.67 -0.09 -16.36
CA ASP A 29 6.54 -0.94 -15.54
C ASP A 29 7.92 -0.29 -15.38
N GLY A 30 8.45 -0.36 -14.15
CA GLY A 30 9.74 0.23 -13.81
C GLY A 30 9.72 1.75 -13.57
N GLU A 31 8.58 2.42 -13.71
CA GLU A 31 8.46 3.85 -13.42
C GLU A 31 8.34 4.12 -11.91
N VAL A 32 8.95 5.22 -11.48
CA VAL A 32 8.76 5.83 -10.16
C VAL A 32 8.01 7.13 -10.34
N VAL A 33 6.77 7.19 -9.85
CA VAL A 33 5.88 8.35 -10.03
C VAL A 33 5.66 9.05 -8.70
N LEU A 34 5.94 10.35 -8.64
CA LEU A 34 5.66 11.20 -7.50
C LEU A 34 4.38 12.01 -7.74
N ILE A 35 3.36 11.77 -6.90
CA ILE A 35 2.10 12.52 -6.94
C ILE A 35 2.16 13.65 -5.92
N CYS A 36 2.23 14.90 -6.40
CA CYS A 36 2.30 16.10 -5.58
C CYS A 36 1.01 16.92 -5.68
N GLY A 37 0.70 17.67 -4.64
CA GLY A 37 -0.46 18.58 -4.59
C GLY A 37 -0.83 18.96 -3.17
N GLU A 38 -1.73 19.91 -3.04
CA GLU A 38 -2.24 20.39 -1.75
C GLU A 38 -2.97 19.29 -0.97
N SER A 39 -3.10 19.48 0.35
CA SER A 39 -3.90 18.58 1.18
C SER A 39 -5.36 18.56 0.69
N GLY A 40 -5.93 17.36 0.54
CA GLY A 40 -7.31 17.19 0.08
C GLY A 40 -7.50 17.25 -1.44
N CYS A 41 -6.44 17.38 -2.27
CA CYS A 41 -6.57 17.39 -3.73
C CYS A 41 -6.81 16.01 -4.38
N GLY A 42 -6.89 14.93 -3.58
CA GLY A 42 -7.23 13.59 -4.10
C GLY A 42 -6.07 12.59 -4.19
N LYS A 43 -4.85 12.91 -3.70
CA LYS A 43 -3.70 11.98 -3.73
C LYS A 43 -4.03 10.61 -3.12
N THR A 44 -4.53 10.60 -1.90
CA THR A 44 -4.94 9.38 -1.20
C THR A 44 -6.11 8.68 -1.91
N THR A 45 -6.97 9.40 -2.61
CA THR A 45 -8.04 8.78 -3.42
C THR A 45 -7.46 7.99 -4.60
N LEU A 46 -6.42 8.51 -5.26
CA LEU A 46 -5.73 7.79 -6.32
C LEU A 46 -5.02 6.53 -5.79
N THR A 47 -4.34 6.62 -4.65
CA THR A 47 -3.70 5.45 -4.04
C THR A 47 -4.72 4.38 -3.66
N ARG A 48 -5.90 4.78 -3.13
CA ARG A 48 -7.00 3.87 -2.79
C ARG A 48 -7.63 3.19 -4.01
N LEU A 49 -7.62 3.83 -5.16
CA LEU A 49 -8.04 3.19 -6.42
C LEU A 49 -7.04 2.14 -6.89
N ILE A 50 -5.74 2.39 -6.74
CA ILE A 50 -4.70 1.43 -7.15
C ILE A 50 -4.74 0.18 -6.27
N ASN A 51 -4.85 0.33 -4.95
CA ASN A 51 -4.84 -0.81 -4.03
C ASN A 51 -6.22 -1.45 -3.78
N GLY A 52 -7.24 -0.99 -4.49
CA GLY A 52 -8.59 -1.56 -4.44
C GLY A 52 -9.43 -1.19 -3.22
N LEU A 53 -8.93 -0.36 -2.30
CA LEU A 53 -9.77 0.16 -1.20
C LEU A 53 -10.98 0.94 -1.72
N ILE A 54 -10.89 1.51 -2.92
CA ILE A 54 -12.01 1.95 -3.73
C ILE A 54 -12.11 0.98 -4.91
N PRO A 55 -13.27 0.33 -5.13
CA PRO A 55 -14.58 0.54 -4.49
C PRO A 55 -14.89 -0.42 -3.33
N HIS A 56 -13.98 -1.29 -2.90
CA HIS A 56 -14.31 -2.43 -2.04
C HIS A 56 -14.52 -2.08 -0.56
N TYR A 57 -13.89 -1.01 -0.09
CA TYR A 57 -13.97 -0.57 1.31
C TYR A 57 -14.59 0.82 1.46
N TYR A 58 -14.25 1.74 0.57
CA TYR A 58 -14.80 3.10 0.58
C TYR A 58 -15.97 3.20 -0.40
N GLU A 59 -17.14 3.52 0.13
CA GLU A 59 -18.36 3.70 -0.64
C GLU A 59 -18.37 5.05 -1.37
N GLY A 60 -18.92 5.05 -2.58
CA GLY A 60 -19.01 6.23 -3.42
C GLY A 60 -19.41 5.92 -4.86
N THR A 61 -19.54 6.97 -5.63
CA THR A 61 -19.84 6.86 -7.06
C THR A 61 -18.54 6.81 -7.85
N LEU A 62 -18.21 5.65 -8.40
CA LEU A 62 -17.05 5.41 -9.25
C LEU A 62 -17.47 5.22 -10.71
N THR A 63 -16.89 6.02 -11.62
CA THR A 63 -17.01 5.84 -13.08
C THR A 63 -15.63 5.62 -13.70
N GLY A 64 -15.59 5.11 -14.93
CA GLY A 64 -14.35 4.75 -15.61
C GLY A 64 -13.77 3.43 -15.09
N GLN A 65 -12.51 3.17 -15.40
CA GLN A 65 -11.82 1.93 -15.08
C GLN A 65 -10.43 2.21 -14.50
N THR A 66 -10.09 1.51 -13.41
CA THR A 66 -8.72 1.41 -12.88
C THR A 66 -8.22 0.00 -13.16
N ILE A 67 -7.16 -0.12 -13.94
CA ILE A 67 -6.55 -1.39 -14.32
C ILE A 67 -5.16 -1.45 -13.71
N VAL A 68 -4.88 -2.52 -12.97
CA VAL A 68 -3.60 -2.79 -12.30
C VAL A 68 -3.11 -4.16 -12.76
N GLU A 69 -1.95 -4.23 -13.38
CA GLU A 69 -1.39 -5.45 -13.99
C GLU A 69 -2.42 -6.19 -14.90
N GLY A 70 -3.15 -5.43 -15.71
CA GLY A 70 -4.20 -5.97 -16.59
C GLY A 70 -5.50 -6.37 -15.88
N ILE A 71 -5.59 -6.20 -14.57
CA ILE A 71 -6.73 -6.56 -13.75
C ILE A 71 -7.60 -5.31 -13.49
N ASP A 72 -8.87 -5.33 -13.88
CA ASP A 72 -9.81 -4.27 -13.47
C ASP A 72 -10.12 -4.41 -11.97
N VAL A 73 -9.71 -3.42 -11.21
CA VAL A 73 -9.80 -3.38 -9.74
C VAL A 73 -11.23 -3.61 -9.23
N LYS A 74 -12.25 -3.20 -9.99
CA LYS A 74 -13.66 -3.44 -9.65
C LYS A 74 -14.06 -4.91 -9.58
N ASN A 75 -13.37 -5.76 -10.35
CA ASN A 75 -13.81 -7.13 -10.64
C ASN A 75 -13.05 -8.19 -9.83
N VAL A 76 -12.15 -7.79 -8.93
CA VAL A 76 -11.32 -8.69 -8.14
C VAL A 76 -11.42 -8.39 -6.65
N SER A 77 -11.14 -9.36 -5.80
CA SER A 77 -11.12 -9.16 -4.35
C SER A 77 -9.89 -8.37 -3.91
N LEU A 78 -9.99 -7.70 -2.74
CA LEU A 78 -8.83 -7.07 -2.10
C LEU A 78 -7.70 -8.07 -1.85
N TYR A 79 -8.03 -9.32 -1.53
CA TYR A 79 -7.05 -10.38 -1.34
C TYR A 79 -6.23 -10.66 -2.61
N ALA A 80 -6.88 -10.71 -3.78
CA ALA A 80 -6.16 -10.90 -5.05
C ALA A 80 -5.23 -9.72 -5.36
N LEU A 81 -5.66 -8.49 -5.07
CA LEU A 81 -4.84 -7.29 -5.26
C LEU A 81 -3.68 -7.19 -4.26
N SER A 82 -3.83 -7.68 -3.03
CA SER A 82 -2.79 -7.57 -2.00
C SER A 82 -1.51 -8.32 -2.32
N GLY A 83 -1.56 -9.32 -3.18
CA GLY A 83 -0.38 -10.01 -3.70
C GLY A 83 0.36 -9.22 -4.79
N VAL A 84 -0.31 -8.27 -5.43
CA VAL A 84 0.23 -7.48 -6.55
C VAL A 84 0.62 -6.08 -6.10
N VAL A 85 -0.19 -5.46 -5.22
CA VAL A 85 -0.01 -4.08 -4.77
C VAL A 85 0.31 -4.04 -3.29
N GLY A 86 1.53 -3.69 -2.95
CA GLY A 86 1.97 -3.40 -1.59
C GLY A 86 1.73 -1.93 -1.23
N SER A 87 1.02 -1.67 -0.13
CA SER A 87 0.69 -0.31 0.30
C SER A 87 1.30 0.02 1.67
N VAL A 88 1.95 1.17 1.76
CA VAL A 88 2.39 1.78 3.02
C VAL A 88 1.54 3.02 3.25
N PHE A 89 0.79 3.03 4.35
CA PHE A 89 -0.12 4.12 4.70
C PHE A 89 0.58 5.24 5.49
N GLN A 90 0.00 6.42 5.45
CA GLN A 90 0.51 7.62 6.12
C GLN A 90 0.79 7.40 7.62
N ASN A 91 -0.07 6.67 8.32
CA ASN A 91 0.14 6.35 9.73
C ASN A 91 0.53 4.86 9.89
N PRO A 92 1.80 4.52 10.13
CA PRO A 92 2.24 3.14 10.26
C PRO A 92 1.58 2.39 11.41
N ARG A 93 1.14 3.09 12.47
CA ARG A 93 0.48 2.45 13.62
C ARG A 93 -0.85 1.79 13.27
N THR A 94 -1.55 2.30 12.26
CA THR A 94 -2.83 1.73 11.82
C THR A 94 -2.66 0.52 10.91
N GLN A 95 -1.41 0.23 10.52
CA GLN A 95 -1.07 -0.88 9.63
C GLN A 95 -0.62 -2.13 10.40
N PHE A 96 -0.16 -1.98 11.65
CA PHE A 96 0.40 -3.08 12.44
C PHE A 96 -0.67 -3.99 13.02
N PHE A 97 -0.44 -5.30 12.89
CA PHE A 97 -1.31 -6.37 13.39
C PHE A 97 -0.67 -7.19 14.51
N THR A 98 0.64 -7.11 14.68
CA THR A 98 1.41 -7.89 15.65
C THR A 98 1.97 -7.03 16.77
N VAL A 99 2.73 -7.63 17.70
CA VAL A 99 3.36 -6.92 18.83
C VAL A 99 4.86 -6.76 18.69
N ASP A 100 5.50 -7.52 17.80
CA ASP A 100 6.93 -7.49 17.53
C ASP A 100 7.23 -7.29 16.04
N THR A 101 8.43 -6.79 15.79
CA THR A 101 8.87 -6.38 14.45
C THR A 101 9.04 -7.54 13.49
N THR A 102 9.56 -8.67 13.93
CA THR A 102 9.81 -9.83 13.07
C THR A 102 8.52 -10.47 12.63
N SER A 103 7.57 -10.68 13.56
CA SER A 103 6.23 -11.15 13.24
C SER A 103 5.48 -10.18 12.33
N GLU A 104 5.68 -8.87 12.49
CA GLU A 104 5.05 -7.88 11.61
C GLU A 104 5.57 -7.96 10.17
N ILE A 105 6.87 -8.18 10.00
CA ILE A 105 7.45 -8.36 8.65
C ILE A 105 6.97 -9.68 8.03
N ALA A 106 6.82 -10.74 8.83
CA ALA A 106 6.32 -12.04 8.38
C ALA A 106 4.83 -12.02 7.99
N PHE A 107 4.01 -11.20 8.66
CA PHE A 107 2.55 -11.28 8.65
C PHE A 107 1.94 -11.27 7.25
N GLY A 108 2.39 -10.36 6.37
CA GLY A 108 1.91 -10.29 4.98
C GLY A 108 2.25 -11.54 4.19
N CYS A 109 3.45 -12.09 4.37
CA CYS A 109 3.90 -13.30 3.70
C CYS A 109 3.12 -14.53 4.17
N GLU A 110 2.81 -14.62 5.48
CA GLU A 110 1.99 -15.69 6.04
C GLU A 110 0.57 -15.69 5.43
N ASN A 111 -0.04 -14.49 5.29
CA ASN A 111 -1.35 -14.35 4.66
C ASN A 111 -1.35 -14.74 3.18
N LEU A 112 -0.21 -14.63 2.50
CA LEU A 112 -0.03 -15.10 1.12
C LEU A 112 0.33 -16.59 1.04
N ALA A 113 0.31 -17.32 2.18
CA ALA A 113 0.65 -18.73 2.30
C ALA A 113 2.06 -19.09 1.81
N ILE A 114 3.02 -18.16 1.97
CA ILE A 114 4.44 -18.39 1.68
C ILE A 114 5.00 -19.33 2.74
N SER A 115 5.93 -20.23 2.35
CA SER A 115 6.53 -21.19 3.28
C SER A 115 7.40 -20.50 4.34
N ALA A 116 7.51 -21.10 5.54
CA ALA A 116 8.28 -20.53 6.64
C ALA A 116 9.77 -20.31 6.30
N ASP A 117 10.37 -21.23 5.54
CA ASP A 117 11.77 -21.09 5.11
C ASP A 117 11.95 -19.88 4.18
N GLU A 118 11.03 -19.70 3.23
CA GLU A 118 11.05 -18.55 2.31
C GLU A 118 10.77 -17.23 3.06
N ILE A 119 9.85 -17.22 4.03
CA ILE A 119 9.58 -16.04 4.87
C ILE A 119 10.85 -15.61 5.59
N ASN A 120 11.59 -16.53 6.20
CA ASN A 120 12.83 -16.21 6.90
C ASN A 120 13.87 -15.58 5.96
N LEU A 121 14.03 -16.13 4.74
CA LEU A 121 14.92 -15.56 3.73
C LEU A 121 14.50 -14.14 3.32
N ARG A 122 13.21 -13.90 3.15
CA ARG A 122 12.68 -12.58 2.80
C ARG A 122 12.85 -11.56 3.91
N ILE A 123 12.69 -11.97 5.18
CA ILE A 123 12.94 -11.12 6.34
C ILE A 123 14.40 -10.70 6.37
N GLU A 124 15.35 -11.64 6.26
CA GLU A 124 16.78 -11.35 6.26
C GLU A 124 17.19 -10.43 5.10
N LYS A 125 16.73 -10.73 3.88
CA LYS A 125 16.96 -9.92 2.68
C LYS A 125 16.44 -8.49 2.86
N THR A 126 15.21 -8.36 3.36
CA THR A 126 14.55 -7.06 3.55
C THR A 126 15.22 -6.27 4.67
N ALA A 127 15.56 -6.93 5.79
CA ALA A 127 16.25 -6.28 6.90
C ALA A 127 17.61 -5.73 6.46
N GLY A 128 18.39 -6.49 5.72
CA GLY A 128 19.66 -6.03 5.16
C GLY A 128 19.51 -4.88 4.17
N ALA A 129 18.52 -4.95 3.26
CA ALA A 129 18.27 -3.90 2.27
C ALA A 129 17.87 -2.56 2.91
N LEU A 130 17.05 -2.59 3.96
CA LEU A 130 16.56 -1.40 4.66
C LEU A 130 17.43 -1.00 5.86
N LYS A 131 18.48 -1.77 6.16
CA LYS A 131 19.41 -1.56 7.29
C LYS A 131 18.65 -1.46 8.63
N ILE A 132 17.89 -2.51 8.94
CA ILE A 132 17.03 -2.62 10.13
C ILE A 132 17.27 -3.92 10.88
N GLU A 133 18.41 -4.58 10.68
CA GLU A 133 18.75 -5.84 11.35
C GLU A 133 18.72 -5.70 12.87
N ASP A 134 19.11 -4.55 13.38
CA ASP A 134 19.08 -4.19 14.79
C ASP A 134 17.67 -3.95 15.35
N LEU A 135 16.67 -3.82 14.49
CA LEU A 135 15.26 -3.66 14.88
C LEU A 135 14.51 -5.00 14.95
N LEU A 136 15.08 -6.09 14.45
CA LEU A 136 14.43 -7.40 14.50
C LEU A 136 14.24 -7.86 15.96
N ASN A 137 13.20 -8.64 16.21
CA ASN A 137 12.82 -9.17 17.53
C ASN A 137 12.58 -8.10 18.61
N ARG A 138 12.26 -6.88 18.22
CA ARG A 138 11.89 -5.80 19.14
C ARG A 138 10.39 -5.62 19.24
N SER A 139 9.94 -5.12 20.39
CA SER A 139 8.55 -4.71 20.55
C SER A 139 8.24 -3.48 19.69
N LEU A 140 7.17 -3.54 18.91
CA LEU A 140 6.66 -2.41 18.11
C LEU A 140 6.32 -1.18 18.96
N PHE A 141 5.95 -1.40 20.22
CA PHE A 141 5.62 -0.30 21.14
C PHE A 141 6.86 0.49 21.58
N ALA A 142 8.04 -0.14 21.57
CA ALA A 142 9.31 0.48 21.95
C ALA A 142 9.96 1.29 20.82
N LEU A 143 9.44 1.23 19.60
CA LEU A 143 10.02 1.90 18.45
C LEU A 143 9.63 3.39 18.37
N SER A 144 10.57 4.21 17.92
CA SER A 144 10.32 5.58 17.47
C SER A 144 9.42 5.64 16.23
N GLY A 145 8.91 6.82 15.89
CA GLY A 145 8.08 7.00 14.68
C GLY A 145 8.80 6.58 13.40
N GLY A 146 10.06 7.00 13.23
CA GLY A 146 10.86 6.63 12.05
C GLY A 146 11.18 5.14 11.98
N GLU A 147 11.45 4.47 13.12
CA GLU A 147 11.63 3.02 13.15
C GLU A 147 10.34 2.28 12.78
N LYS A 148 9.19 2.72 13.28
CA LYS A 148 7.88 2.19 12.88
C LYS A 148 7.65 2.30 11.38
N GLN A 149 8.01 3.45 10.79
CA GLN A 149 7.90 3.64 9.34
C GLN A 149 8.78 2.64 8.58
N LYS A 150 10.02 2.43 9.02
CA LYS A 150 10.90 1.43 8.41
C LYS A 150 10.32 0.02 8.50
N ILE A 151 9.74 -0.36 9.65
CA ILE A 151 9.09 -1.67 9.80
C ILE A 151 7.86 -1.79 8.89
N ALA A 152 7.03 -0.75 8.77
CA ALA A 152 5.90 -0.75 7.84
C ALA A 152 6.35 -0.89 6.37
N CYS A 153 7.44 -0.25 5.98
CA CYS A 153 8.03 -0.46 4.67
C CYS A 153 8.59 -1.89 4.53
N ALA A 154 9.21 -2.43 5.57
CA ALA A 154 9.77 -3.78 5.55
C ALA A 154 8.68 -4.85 5.42
N SER A 155 7.56 -4.72 6.15
CA SER A 155 6.45 -5.69 6.08
C SER A 155 5.86 -5.76 4.67
N VAL A 156 5.74 -4.64 3.99
CA VAL A 156 5.29 -4.59 2.60
C VAL A 156 6.38 -5.12 1.64
N SER A 157 7.65 -4.73 1.85
CA SER A 157 8.75 -5.18 0.98
C SER A 157 8.98 -6.68 1.01
N ALA A 158 8.80 -7.32 2.17
CA ALA A 158 8.97 -8.77 2.32
C ALA A 158 7.93 -9.57 1.50
N MET A 159 6.78 -8.99 1.21
CA MET A 159 5.77 -9.61 0.33
C MET A 159 6.22 -9.66 -1.14
N GLU A 160 7.21 -8.85 -1.53
CA GLU A 160 7.71 -8.68 -2.90
C GLU A 160 6.59 -8.35 -3.91
N PRO A 161 5.79 -7.31 -3.67
CA PRO A 161 4.72 -6.94 -4.59
C PRO A 161 5.29 -6.35 -5.89
N ASP A 162 4.55 -6.48 -6.99
CA ASP A 162 4.92 -5.88 -8.28
C ASP A 162 4.84 -4.35 -8.26
N ILE A 163 3.94 -3.81 -7.44
CA ILE A 163 3.67 -2.37 -7.33
C ILE A 163 3.74 -1.93 -5.87
N PHE A 164 4.52 -0.87 -5.62
CA PHE A 164 4.56 -0.19 -4.32
C PHE A 164 3.76 1.11 -4.36
N VAL A 165 2.83 1.26 -3.43
CA VAL A 165 2.05 2.49 -3.22
C VAL A 165 2.42 3.07 -1.86
N LEU A 166 3.00 4.26 -1.84
CA LEU A 166 3.44 4.93 -0.62
C LEU A 166 2.61 6.22 -0.43
N ASP A 167 1.77 6.26 0.60
CA ASP A 167 0.94 7.43 0.91
C ASP A 167 1.60 8.23 2.05
N GLU A 168 2.29 9.32 1.70
CA GLU A 168 3.03 10.20 2.61
C GLU A 168 3.94 9.48 3.64
N PRO A 169 4.84 8.59 3.21
CA PRO A 169 5.59 7.68 4.11
C PRO A 169 6.60 8.38 5.03
N SER A 170 6.80 9.68 4.91
CA SER A 170 7.77 10.47 5.69
C SER A 170 7.14 11.59 6.53
N SER A 171 5.82 11.62 6.68
CA SER A 171 5.09 12.76 7.29
C SER A 171 4.97 12.70 8.82
N ASN A 172 5.73 11.83 9.53
CA ASN A 172 5.70 11.69 11.00
C ASN A 172 7.06 11.88 11.65
#